data_ed5772e90037f539afb5467ec3b2c0ac
#
_entry.id   ed5772e90037f539afb5467ec3b2c0ac
#
_cell.length_a   1.000
_cell.length_b   1.000
_cell.length_c   1.000
_cell.angle_alpha   90.00
_cell.angle_beta   90.00
_cell.angle_gamma   90.00
#
_symmetry.space_group_name_H-M   'P 1'
#
loop_
_entity.id
_entity.type
_entity.pdbx_description
1 polymer ?
#
loop_
_entity_poly.entity_id
_entity_poly.type
_entity_poly.pdbx_seq_one_letter_code
_entity_poly.pdbx_strand_id
1 'polypeptide(L)'
;TRGVLSTYWNPAGLCPPANPDPVDFFEVALPLAVMGVASRDVLMQLDDAVDLSGQIDFNAIEERLVAGKPLTATQVQDLLILAGELPGLEAGGAGFLADVSIGLGLRKDRFALNSIGLYSAGAATRLDRSNLALGSQGIEGFIPPGKGQPTTPGGLLLANDLVKAGLLAPLQADRLVFLAEQAGVNLDSDDFRRMIEDILEVNNEKFPGSSGDLITANQSGVEVGGILVQEYTASYAHPLQEWFGPSPLDKVSIGASVKVMNAKTFFSPFSLSSLGDFEGISEELLTESREETSMNIGLDLGLLAQPADWVSIGLVGRNLNSPSFDFAREGDYVLRPQVRAGVGFYDLLPGLVLAADIDLTRNHTDALPGYVSQQAAIGFEYSLLDGDHLFLRGGVSANLAGSEGATLHLGLGFNLVGASFDLAATATPGLVELPGTAEDAIREFPERAGFSVMFGCQVSF
;
A
#
# COMPACT_ATOMS: atom_id res chain seq x y z
N THR A 1 19.94 -11.90 -10.44
CA THR A 1 20.86 -11.38 -9.39
C THR A 1 21.86 -12.45 -9.01
N ARG A 2 23.12 -12.07 -8.84
CA ARG A 2 24.22 -12.90 -8.34
C ARG A 2 24.79 -12.22 -7.08
N GLY A 3 25.55 -12.98 -6.30
CA GLY A 3 26.20 -12.41 -5.12
C GLY A 3 25.29 -12.36 -3.88
N VAL A 4 25.74 -11.66 -2.82
CA VAL A 4 25.05 -11.61 -1.53
C VAL A 4 23.63 -11.08 -1.64
N LEU A 5 23.37 -10.16 -2.57
CA LEU A 5 22.03 -9.59 -2.79
C LEU A 5 21.06 -10.59 -3.43
N SER A 6 21.55 -11.68 -4.01
CA SER A 6 20.64 -12.72 -4.53
C SER A 6 19.76 -13.30 -3.43
N THR A 7 20.20 -13.29 -2.18
CA THR A 7 19.41 -13.77 -1.04
C THR A 7 18.09 -13.02 -0.84
N TYR A 8 18.01 -11.75 -1.25
CA TYR A 8 16.78 -10.95 -1.21
C TYR A 8 15.83 -11.26 -2.35
N TRP A 9 16.38 -11.68 -3.51
CA TRP A 9 15.60 -11.90 -4.72
C TRP A 9 15.39 -13.38 -5.00
N ASN A 10 16.46 -14.17 -5.00
CA ASN A 10 16.42 -15.61 -5.22
C ASN A 10 17.67 -16.25 -4.59
N PRO A 11 17.58 -16.99 -3.48
CA PRO A 11 18.74 -17.56 -2.79
C PRO A 11 19.56 -18.53 -3.66
N ALA A 12 18.97 -19.15 -4.70
CA ALA A 12 19.69 -19.98 -5.64
C ALA A 12 20.79 -19.22 -6.43
N GLY A 13 20.69 -17.91 -6.51
CA GLY A 13 21.69 -17.04 -7.14
C GLY A 13 23.01 -16.91 -6.35
N LEU A 14 23.09 -17.44 -5.12
CA LEU A 14 24.35 -17.60 -4.39
C LEU A 14 25.30 -18.58 -5.07
N CYS A 15 24.77 -19.56 -5.79
CA CYS A 15 25.58 -20.55 -6.52
C CYS A 15 24.98 -20.79 -7.91
N PRO A 16 25.20 -19.87 -8.88
CA PRO A 16 24.67 -20.04 -10.23
C PRO A 16 25.33 -21.26 -10.92
N PRO A 17 24.56 -22.02 -11.73
CA PRO A 17 25.04 -23.27 -12.33
C PRO A 17 26.24 -23.13 -13.26
N ALA A 18 26.33 -22.00 -13.98
CA ALA A 18 27.45 -21.75 -14.90
C ALA A 18 28.78 -21.39 -14.23
N ASN A 19 28.76 -21.11 -12.95
CA ASN A 19 29.94 -20.84 -12.14
C ASN A 19 29.79 -21.50 -10.78
N PRO A 20 29.80 -22.84 -10.72
CA PRO A 20 29.56 -23.61 -9.51
C PRO A 20 30.72 -23.55 -8.50
N ASP A 21 31.92 -23.26 -8.99
CA ASP A 21 33.10 -23.19 -8.12
C ASP A 21 33.21 -21.78 -7.53
N PRO A 22 32.87 -21.59 -6.26
CA PRO A 22 33.20 -20.35 -5.59
C PRO A 22 34.72 -20.28 -5.50
N VAL A 23 35.27 -19.25 -6.09
CA VAL A 23 36.61 -18.81 -5.73
C VAL A 23 36.52 -18.39 -4.26
N ASP A 24 37.53 -18.69 -3.45
CA ASP A 24 37.62 -18.17 -2.07
C ASP A 24 37.48 -16.64 -2.07
N PHE A 25 36.28 -16.18 -1.92
CA PHE A 25 35.96 -14.76 -1.85
C PHE A 25 34.95 -14.43 -0.72
N PHE A 26 35.09 -13.25 -0.23
CA PHE A 26 34.17 -12.67 0.74
C PHE A 26 33.49 -11.45 0.12
N GLU A 27 32.19 -11.36 0.24
CA GLU A 27 31.41 -10.26 -0.31
C GLU A 27 30.59 -9.60 0.81
N VAL A 28 30.58 -8.26 0.80
CA VAL A 28 29.79 -7.42 1.68
C VAL A 28 28.89 -6.53 0.83
N ALA A 29 27.65 -6.34 1.22
CA ALA A 29 26.77 -5.35 0.60
C ALA A 29 25.94 -4.59 1.63
N LEU A 30 25.74 -3.31 1.37
CA LEU A 30 24.95 -2.38 2.17
C LEU A 30 23.85 -1.76 1.27
N PRO A 31 22.71 -2.42 1.13
CA PRO A 31 21.58 -1.88 0.38
C PRO A 31 20.77 -0.88 1.22
N LEU A 32 20.31 0.19 0.57
CA LEU A 32 19.28 1.11 1.05
C LEU A 32 18.28 1.31 -0.09
N ALA A 33 17.00 1.18 0.18
CA ALA A 33 15.96 1.54 -0.77
C ALA A 33 14.80 2.25 -0.05
N VAL A 34 14.21 3.22 -0.72
CA VAL A 34 13.01 3.94 -0.28
C VAL A 34 12.04 3.96 -1.46
N MET A 35 10.79 3.64 -1.21
CA MET A 35 9.73 3.68 -2.20
C MET A 35 8.44 4.24 -1.59
N GLY A 36 7.75 5.09 -2.33
CA GLY A 36 6.42 5.57 -2.00
C GLY A 36 5.45 5.26 -3.14
N VAL A 37 4.23 4.93 -2.77
CA VAL A 37 3.09 4.77 -3.68
C VAL A 37 1.93 5.58 -3.12
N ALA A 38 1.29 6.39 -3.95
CA ALA A 38 0.12 7.18 -3.58
C ALA A 38 -1.01 6.93 -4.59
N SER A 39 -2.21 6.75 -4.08
CA SER A 39 -3.41 6.66 -4.91
C SER A 39 -3.93 8.08 -5.18
N ARG A 40 -4.01 8.45 -6.46
CA ARG A 40 -4.40 9.78 -6.92
C ARG A 40 -5.76 10.23 -6.39
N ASP A 41 -6.75 9.35 -6.52
CA ASP A 41 -8.14 9.72 -6.27
C ASP A 41 -8.42 9.96 -4.77
N VAL A 42 -7.70 9.26 -3.90
CA VAL A 42 -7.90 9.33 -2.45
C VAL A 42 -7.34 10.59 -1.82
N LEU A 43 -6.18 11.07 -2.28
CA LEU A 43 -5.60 12.29 -1.72
C LEU A 43 -6.46 13.51 -2.02
N MET A 44 -7.02 13.60 -3.24
CA MET A 44 -7.95 14.67 -3.61
C MET A 44 -9.26 14.58 -2.81
N GLN A 45 -9.84 13.38 -2.70
CA GLN A 45 -11.07 13.14 -1.95
C GLN A 45 -10.89 13.40 -0.44
N LEU A 46 -9.71 13.06 0.09
CA LEU A 46 -9.39 13.37 1.49
C LEU A 46 -9.30 14.87 1.72
N ASP A 47 -8.64 15.61 0.82
CA ASP A 47 -8.55 17.08 0.88
C ASP A 47 -9.96 17.72 0.84
N ASP A 48 -10.79 17.32 -0.12
CA ASP A 48 -12.17 17.76 -0.24
C ASP A 48 -12.99 17.43 1.02
N ALA A 49 -12.84 16.23 1.59
CA ALA A 49 -13.52 15.81 2.80
C ALA A 49 -13.05 16.58 4.05
N VAL A 50 -11.75 16.86 4.17
CA VAL A 50 -11.16 17.65 5.25
C VAL A 50 -11.62 19.11 5.16
N ASP A 51 -11.53 19.72 3.99
CA ASP A 51 -11.99 21.11 3.77
C ASP A 51 -13.47 21.25 4.06
N LEU A 52 -14.29 20.29 3.64
CA LEU A 52 -15.72 20.27 3.90
C LEU A 52 -16.02 20.06 5.38
N SER A 53 -15.32 19.12 6.05
CA SER A 53 -15.49 18.89 7.49
C SER A 53 -15.16 20.13 8.32
N GLY A 54 -14.15 20.91 7.93
CA GLY A 54 -13.79 22.18 8.55
C GLY A 54 -14.84 23.28 8.39
N GLN A 55 -15.74 23.17 7.41
CA GLN A 55 -16.83 24.13 7.18
C GLN A 55 -18.12 23.76 7.94
N ILE A 56 -18.25 22.51 8.41
CA ILE A 56 -19.43 22.01 9.12
C ILE A 56 -19.30 22.30 10.61
N ASP A 57 -20.28 23.02 11.16
CA ASP A 57 -20.37 23.24 12.61
C ASP A 57 -21.00 22.02 13.30
N PHE A 58 -20.15 20.98 13.52
CA PHE A 58 -20.57 19.74 14.20
C PHE A 58 -21.08 20.01 15.62
N ASN A 59 -20.53 20.99 16.32
CA ASN A 59 -21.00 21.35 17.68
C ASN A 59 -22.46 21.87 17.66
N ALA A 60 -22.78 22.72 16.70
CA ALA A 60 -24.14 23.19 16.54
C ALA A 60 -25.12 22.09 16.10
N ILE A 61 -24.67 21.12 15.33
CA ILE A 61 -25.45 19.93 14.97
C ILE A 61 -25.71 19.09 16.24
N GLU A 62 -24.66 18.77 17.00
CA GLU A 62 -24.76 17.99 18.24
C GLU A 62 -25.68 18.62 19.25
N GLU A 63 -25.56 19.93 19.54
CA GLU A 63 -26.45 20.66 20.45
C GLU A 63 -27.91 20.50 20.05
N ARG A 64 -28.21 20.50 18.75
CA ARG A 64 -29.59 20.33 18.28
C ARG A 64 -30.08 18.90 18.45
N LEU A 65 -29.24 17.91 18.07
CA LEU A 65 -29.58 16.48 18.19
C LEU A 65 -29.81 16.11 19.67
N VAL A 66 -28.90 16.53 20.57
CA VAL A 66 -29.05 16.31 22.02
C VAL A 66 -30.26 17.00 22.59
N ALA A 67 -30.58 18.22 22.13
CA ALA A 67 -31.78 18.95 22.55
C ALA A 67 -33.07 18.39 21.93
N GLY A 68 -33.02 17.36 21.10
CA GLY A 68 -34.18 16.80 20.40
C GLY A 68 -34.83 17.79 19.43
N LYS A 69 -34.05 18.71 18.85
CA LYS A 69 -34.52 19.68 17.86
C LYS A 69 -34.16 19.24 16.47
N PRO A 70 -35.03 19.38 15.46
CA PRO A 70 -34.70 19.04 14.09
C PRO A 70 -33.53 19.90 13.58
N LEU A 71 -32.70 19.33 12.71
CA LEU A 71 -31.62 20.05 12.02
C LEU A 71 -32.21 21.13 11.10
N THR A 72 -31.44 22.14 10.81
CA THR A 72 -31.80 23.14 9.78
C THR A 72 -31.57 22.55 8.38
N ALA A 73 -32.19 23.14 7.35
CA ALA A 73 -32.01 22.73 5.98
C ALA A 73 -30.53 22.78 5.56
N THR A 74 -29.81 23.83 5.99
CA THR A 74 -28.38 24.00 5.71
C THR A 74 -27.54 22.88 6.36
N GLN A 75 -27.77 22.59 7.64
CA GLN A 75 -27.07 21.52 8.33
C GLN A 75 -27.30 20.15 7.69
N VAL A 76 -28.51 19.87 7.21
CA VAL A 76 -28.77 18.62 6.45
C VAL A 76 -28.05 18.61 5.10
N GLN A 77 -28.04 19.75 4.40
CA GLN A 77 -27.33 19.88 3.14
C GLN A 77 -25.83 19.65 3.33
N ASP A 78 -25.22 20.26 4.36
CA ASP A 78 -23.80 20.08 4.68
C ASP A 78 -23.48 18.61 4.96
N LEU A 79 -24.30 17.92 5.76
CA LEU A 79 -24.14 16.47 6.02
C LEU A 79 -24.36 15.60 4.77
N LEU A 80 -25.27 16.00 3.87
CA LEU A 80 -25.51 15.27 2.61
C LEU A 80 -24.36 15.45 1.62
N ILE A 81 -23.73 16.62 1.56
CA ILE A 81 -22.52 16.84 0.77
C ILE A 81 -21.39 15.96 1.31
N LEU A 82 -21.15 15.99 2.64
CA LEU A 82 -20.16 15.15 3.28
C LEU A 82 -20.43 13.66 3.01
N ALA A 83 -21.68 13.21 3.14
CA ALA A 83 -22.07 11.84 2.84
C ALA A 83 -21.86 11.46 1.36
N GLY A 84 -21.83 12.43 0.46
CA GLY A 84 -21.54 12.24 -0.96
C GLY A 84 -20.05 12.03 -1.25
N GLU A 85 -19.16 12.64 -0.48
CA GLU A 85 -17.71 12.55 -0.66
C GLU A 85 -17.10 11.34 0.08
N LEU A 86 -17.65 10.99 1.26
CA LEU A 86 -17.11 9.90 2.09
C LEU A 86 -16.99 8.53 1.41
N PRO A 87 -17.92 8.06 0.56
CA PRO A 87 -17.81 6.74 -0.07
C PRO A 87 -16.60 6.59 -0.99
N GLY A 88 -16.15 7.68 -1.60
CA GLY A 88 -14.94 7.69 -2.42
C GLY A 88 -13.69 7.31 -1.63
N LEU A 89 -13.70 7.56 -0.32
CA LEU A 89 -12.62 7.20 0.60
C LEU A 89 -12.58 5.69 0.93
N GLU A 90 -13.64 4.93 0.68
CA GLU A 90 -13.70 3.47 0.95
C GLU A 90 -13.09 2.59 -0.15
N ALA A 91 -12.60 3.16 -1.24
CA ALA A 91 -11.98 2.37 -2.29
C ALA A 91 -10.81 1.56 -1.73
N GLY A 92 -10.97 0.24 -1.67
CA GLY A 92 -9.98 -0.67 -1.09
C GLY A 92 -8.60 -0.51 -1.76
N GLY A 93 -7.59 -0.29 -0.95
CA GLY A 93 -6.22 -0.02 -1.42
C GLY A 93 -5.94 1.44 -1.78
N ALA A 94 -6.91 2.31 -1.53
CA ALA A 94 -6.78 3.73 -1.70
C ALA A 94 -6.03 4.35 -0.50
N GLY A 95 -4.98 5.13 -0.76
CA GLY A 95 -4.17 5.73 0.29
C GLY A 95 -2.72 5.95 -0.12
N PHE A 96 -1.86 5.99 0.87
CA PHE A 96 -0.42 6.14 0.73
C PHE A 96 0.30 4.93 1.33
N LEU A 97 1.36 4.44 0.67
CA LEU A 97 2.23 3.39 1.17
C LEU A 97 3.69 3.84 1.03
N ALA A 98 4.45 3.74 2.10
CA ALA A 98 5.89 4.00 2.10
C ALA A 98 6.64 2.75 2.58
N ASP A 99 7.62 2.35 1.80
CA ASP A 99 8.52 1.24 2.13
C ASP A 99 9.96 1.75 2.21
N VAL A 100 10.65 1.38 3.27
CA VAL A 100 12.07 1.66 3.46
C VAL A 100 12.78 0.35 3.80
N SER A 101 13.90 0.10 3.16
CA SER A 101 14.77 -1.03 3.52
C SER A 101 16.21 -0.60 3.66
N ILE A 102 16.87 -1.09 4.70
CA ILE A 102 18.31 -0.91 4.94
C ILE A 102 18.89 -2.23 5.41
N GLY A 103 20.06 -2.58 4.93
CA GLY A 103 20.64 -3.87 5.29
C GLY A 103 22.14 -3.95 5.26
N LEU A 104 22.64 -5.07 5.77
CA LEU A 104 24.01 -5.54 5.67
C LEU A 104 23.95 -7.01 5.22
N GLY A 105 24.63 -7.32 4.13
CA GLY A 105 24.80 -8.69 3.64
C GLY A 105 26.25 -9.11 3.66
N LEU A 106 26.49 -10.34 4.10
CA LEU A 106 27.79 -10.99 4.12
C LEU A 106 27.67 -12.32 3.39
N ARG A 107 28.56 -12.59 2.44
CA ARG A 107 28.62 -13.87 1.73
C ARG A 107 30.01 -14.46 1.76
N LYS A 108 30.06 -15.74 2.00
CA LYS A 108 31.23 -16.58 1.77
C LYS A 108 30.79 -17.82 1.00
N ASP A 109 31.32 -17.96 -0.21
CA ASP A 109 31.03 -19.09 -1.11
C ASP A 109 29.52 -19.26 -1.35
N ARG A 110 28.94 -20.35 -0.86
CA ARG A 110 27.51 -20.73 -1.00
C ARG A 110 26.63 -20.30 0.17
N PHE A 111 27.24 -19.71 1.20
CA PHE A 111 26.55 -19.23 2.39
C PHE A 111 26.45 -17.73 2.40
N ALA A 112 25.32 -17.22 2.85
CA ALA A 112 25.16 -15.81 3.15
C ALA A 112 24.43 -15.60 4.46
N LEU A 113 24.82 -14.53 5.15
CA LEU A 113 24.14 -14.01 6.33
C LEU A 113 23.75 -12.57 6.04
N ASN A 114 22.52 -12.22 6.33
CA ASN A 114 22.01 -10.88 6.14
C ASN A 114 21.27 -10.39 7.38
N SER A 115 21.37 -9.09 7.58
CA SER A 115 20.58 -8.35 8.55
C SER A 115 19.90 -7.20 7.81
N ILE A 116 18.56 -7.16 7.81
CA ILE A 116 17.77 -6.13 7.12
C ILE A 116 16.73 -5.57 8.05
N GLY A 117 16.66 -4.25 8.10
CA GLY A 117 15.51 -3.51 8.57
C GLY A 117 14.56 -3.23 7.40
N LEU A 118 13.31 -3.64 7.52
CA LEU A 118 12.22 -3.36 6.60
C LEU A 118 11.18 -2.54 7.33
N TYR A 119 10.86 -1.37 6.82
CA TYR A 119 9.79 -0.51 7.32
C TYR A 119 8.73 -0.38 6.23
N SER A 120 7.50 -0.67 6.56
CA SER A 120 6.35 -0.48 5.68
C SER A 120 5.26 0.23 6.45
N ALA A 121 4.84 1.40 5.98
CA ALA A 121 3.79 2.21 6.58
C ALA A 121 2.78 2.60 5.52
N GLY A 122 1.52 2.52 5.86
CA GLY A 122 0.42 2.95 5.01
C GLY A 122 -0.54 3.87 5.74
N ALA A 123 -1.13 4.78 5.00
CA ALA A 123 -2.24 5.60 5.42
C ALA A 123 -3.43 5.28 4.53
N ALA A 124 -4.51 4.78 5.12
CA ALA A 124 -5.75 4.45 4.44
C ALA A 124 -6.91 5.26 5.02
N THR A 125 -7.85 5.61 4.21
CA THR A 125 -9.10 6.20 4.69
C THR A 125 -10.01 5.13 5.27
N ARG A 126 -10.77 5.49 6.28
CA ARG A 126 -11.76 4.65 6.95
C ARG A 126 -13.09 5.35 7.06
N LEU A 127 -14.14 4.67 6.68
CA LEU A 127 -15.51 5.09 6.91
C LEU A 127 -16.09 4.33 8.11
N ASP A 128 -16.50 5.10 9.15
CA ASP A 128 -17.18 4.55 10.31
C ASP A 128 -18.70 4.47 10.04
N ARG A 129 -19.13 3.29 9.61
CA ARG A 129 -20.56 3.01 9.35
C ARG A 129 -21.35 2.69 10.61
N SER A 130 -20.69 2.51 11.76
CA SER A 130 -21.37 2.16 13.01
C SER A 130 -21.91 3.36 13.78
N ASN A 131 -21.27 4.52 13.65
CA ASN A 131 -21.66 5.75 14.34
C ASN A 131 -22.37 6.72 13.38
N LEU A 132 -23.55 6.31 12.90
CA LEU A 132 -24.40 7.09 11.99
C LEU A 132 -25.73 7.49 12.63
N ALA A 133 -25.88 7.31 13.95
CA ALA A 133 -27.12 7.62 14.64
C ALA A 133 -27.38 9.13 14.72
N LEU A 134 -28.63 9.52 14.49
CA LEU A 134 -29.10 10.90 14.44
C LEU A 134 -29.77 11.33 15.78
N GLY A 135 -29.39 10.67 16.86
CA GLY A 135 -29.94 10.94 18.20
C GLY A 135 -31.36 10.40 18.45
N SER A 136 -31.93 10.76 19.56
CA SER A 136 -33.22 10.23 20.04
C SER A 136 -34.44 10.53 19.16
N GLN A 137 -34.33 11.49 18.26
CA GLN A 137 -35.36 11.84 17.29
C GLN A 137 -35.26 11.04 15.99
N GLY A 138 -34.16 10.33 15.79
CA GLY A 138 -33.91 9.55 14.56
C GLY A 138 -34.13 10.39 13.30
N ILE A 139 -34.74 9.78 12.29
CA ILE A 139 -34.99 10.40 10.99
C ILE A 139 -35.89 11.66 11.09
N GLU A 140 -36.82 11.72 12.05
CA GLU A 140 -37.69 12.91 12.23
C GLU A 140 -36.91 14.12 12.70
N GLY A 141 -35.83 13.92 13.44
CA GLY A 141 -34.91 14.98 13.83
C GLY A 141 -33.96 15.40 12.71
N PHE A 142 -33.65 14.50 11.83
CA PHE A 142 -32.71 14.75 10.71
C PHE A 142 -33.38 15.52 9.56
N ILE A 143 -34.58 15.12 9.12
CA ILE A 143 -35.26 15.76 8.00
C ILE A 143 -36.05 16.98 8.48
N PRO A 144 -35.60 18.21 8.18
CA PRO A 144 -36.32 19.41 8.65
C PRO A 144 -37.71 19.49 8.04
N PRO A 145 -38.69 19.96 8.81
CA PRO A 145 -40.05 20.13 8.30
C PRO A 145 -40.07 21.11 7.12
N GLY A 146 -40.81 20.77 6.08
CA GLY A 146 -40.94 21.62 4.90
C GLY A 146 -41.50 20.87 3.70
N LYS A 147 -41.75 21.60 2.64
CA LYS A 147 -42.16 21.04 1.34
C LYS A 147 -40.95 21.04 0.40
N GLY A 148 -40.82 20.01 -0.38
CA GLY A 148 -39.83 19.89 -1.46
C GLY A 148 -40.13 18.62 -2.22
N GLN A 149 -39.97 18.63 -3.54
CA GLN A 149 -40.09 17.44 -4.37
C GLN A 149 -38.87 17.37 -5.26
N PRO A 150 -38.32 16.15 -5.49
CA PRO A 150 -37.24 15.95 -6.43
C PRO A 150 -37.61 16.49 -7.80
N THR A 151 -36.63 17.11 -8.45
CA THR A 151 -36.79 17.71 -9.79
C THR A 151 -36.04 16.97 -10.88
N THR A 152 -35.05 16.16 -10.49
CA THR A 152 -34.24 15.36 -11.42
C THR A 152 -34.79 13.92 -11.55
N PRO A 153 -34.54 13.27 -12.71
CA PRO A 153 -34.91 11.84 -12.85
C PRO A 153 -34.24 10.94 -11.81
N GLY A 154 -32.97 11.17 -11.50
CA GLY A 154 -32.21 10.42 -10.49
C GLY A 154 -32.80 10.63 -9.08
N GLY A 155 -33.18 11.86 -8.73
CA GLY A 155 -33.83 12.17 -7.46
C GLY A 155 -35.20 11.48 -7.33
N LEU A 156 -36.02 11.49 -8.38
CA LEU A 156 -37.31 10.78 -8.36
C LEU A 156 -37.14 9.27 -8.18
N LEU A 157 -36.11 8.68 -8.80
CA LEU A 157 -35.79 7.25 -8.63
C LEU A 157 -35.37 6.97 -7.19
N LEU A 158 -34.41 7.73 -6.65
CA LEU A 158 -33.93 7.57 -5.27
C LEU A 158 -35.06 7.71 -4.26
N ALA A 159 -35.88 8.75 -4.36
CA ALA A 159 -37.03 8.93 -3.45
C ALA A 159 -37.98 7.73 -3.48
N ASN A 160 -38.29 7.21 -4.67
CA ASN A 160 -39.13 6.04 -4.81
C ASN A 160 -38.51 4.76 -4.23
N ASP A 161 -37.19 4.60 -4.39
CA ASP A 161 -36.47 3.42 -3.89
C ASP A 161 -36.42 3.44 -2.35
N LEU A 162 -36.16 4.59 -1.72
CA LEU A 162 -36.21 4.75 -0.26
C LEU A 162 -37.62 4.47 0.31
N VAL A 163 -38.67 4.84 -0.40
CA VAL A 163 -40.05 4.53 0.02
C VAL A 163 -40.35 3.04 -0.15
N LYS A 164 -39.94 2.41 -1.27
CA LYS A 164 -40.14 0.98 -1.51
C LYS A 164 -39.38 0.11 -0.53
N ALA A 165 -38.16 0.53 -0.15
CA ALA A 165 -37.36 -0.12 0.89
C ALA A 165 -37.98 0.04 2.30
N GLY A 166 -38.99 0.89 2.45
CA GLY A 166 -39.64 1.14 3.75
C GLY A 166 -38.80 2.02 4.69
N LEU A 167 -37.77 2.66 4.18
CA LEU A 167 -36.85 3.49 4.96
C LEU A 167 -37.44 4.85 5.30
N LEU A 168 -38.26 5.45 4.41
CA LEU A 168 -38.85 6.75 4.59
C LEU A 168 -40.34 6.77 4.16
N ALA A 169 -41.14 7.63 4.80
CA ALA A 169 -42.45 7.97 4.27
C ALA A 169 -42.33 8.85 3.00
N PRO A 170 -43.27 8.83 2.06
CA PRO A 170 -43.15 9.52 0.77
C PRO A 170 -42.76 11.01 0.88
N LEU A 171 -43.38 11.76 1.80
CA LEU A 171 -43.07 13.17 1.99
C LEU A 171 -41.67 13.41 2.56
N GLN A 172 -41.18 12.49 3.37
CA GLN A 172 -39.81 12.55 3.93
C GLN A 172 -38.77 12.23 2.86
N ALA A 173 -39.01 11.21 2.06
CA ALA A 173 -38.13 10.84 0.93
C ALA A 173 -38.03 11.99 -0.08
N ASP A 174 -39.18 12.56 -0.50
CA ASP A 174 -39.21 13.70 -1.39
C ASP A 174 -38.41 14.89 -0.82
N ARG A 175 -38.59 15.15 0.48
CA ARG A 175 -37.92 16.28 1.15
C ARG A 175 -36.42 16.09 1.27
N LEU A 176 -35.94 14.88 1.66
CA LEU A 176 -34.55 14.56 1.80
C LEU A 176 -33.82 14.67 0.43
N VAL A 177 -34.40 14.04 -0.58
CA VAL A 177 -33.82 14.05 -1.91
C VAL A 177 -33.84 15.46 -2.52
N PHE A 178 -34.87 16.23 -2.29
CA PHE A 178 -34.89 17.66 -2.69
C PHE A 178 -33.74 18.45 -2.05
N LEU A 179 -33.43 18.20 -0.77
CA LEU A 179 -32.34 18.89 -0.08
C LEU A 179 -30.99 18.44 -0.67
N ALA A 180 -30.83 17.16 -1.03
CA ALA A 180 -29.62 16.64 -1.70
C ALA A 180 -29.44 17.25 -3.10
N GLU A 181 -30.52 17.42 -3.88
CA GLU A 181 -30.50 18.17 -5.15
C GLU A 181 -30.07 19.62 -4.98
N GLN A 182 -30.61 20.29 -3.95
CA GLN A 182 -30.23 21.68 -3.66
C GLN A 182 -28.76 21.80 -3.20
N ALA A 183 -28.23 20.77 -2.56
CA ALA A 183 -26.83 20.67 -2.15
C ALA A 183 -25.88 20.32 -3.33
N GLY A 184 -26.43 19.96 -4.50
CA GLY A 184 -25.63 19.61 -5.67
C GLY A 184 -25.02 18.22 -5.63
N VAL A 185 -25.52 17.35 -4.75
CA VAL A 185 -25.00 15.97 -4.61
C VAL A 185 -25.34 15.13 -5.84
N ASN A 186 -24.41 14.27 -6.26
CA ASN A 186 -24.62 13.34 -7.37
C ASN A 186 -25.53 12.16 -6.96
N LEU A 187 -26.83 12.30 -7.21
CA LEU A 187 -27.86 11.31 -6.86
C LEU A 187 -27.82 10.01 -7.70
N ASP A 188 -27.07 10.01 -8.80
CA ASP A 188 -26.87 8.83 -9.64
C ASP A 188 -25.72 7.95 -9.15
N SER A 189 -24.96 8.40 -8.13
CA SER A 189 -23.90 7.62 -7.48
C SER A 189 -24.48 6.47 -6.67
N ASP A 190 -24.09 5.25 -6.99
CA ASP A 190 -24.48 4.05 -6.22
C ASP A 190 -23.89 4.09 -4.80
N ASP A 191 -22.74 4.73 -4.63
CA ASP A 191 -22.06 4.86 -3.35
C ASP A 191 -22.80 5.85 -2.42
N PHE A 192 -23.23 6.98 -2.94
CA PHE A 192 -24.08 7.91 -2.21
C PHE A 192 -25.41 7.27 -1.80
N ARG A 193 -26.04 6.53 -2.69
CA ARG A 193 -27.28 5.80 -2.40
C ARG A 193 -27.10 4.83 -1.25
N ARG A 194 -26.04 4.00 -1.29
CA ARG A 194 -25.70 3.09 -0.19
C ARG A 194 -25.47 3.80 1.13
N MET A 195 -24.72 4.91 1.12
CA MET A 195 -24.49 5.69 2.31
C MET A 195 -25.79 6.22 2.95
N ILE A 196 -26.70 6.74 2.13
CA ILE A 196 -28.00 7.20 2.62
C ILE A 196 -28.84 6.03 3.15
N GLU A 197 -28.83 4.88 2.49
CA GLU A 197 -29.49 3.66 2.97
C GLU A 197 -28.93 3.24 4.32
N ASP A 198 -27.61 3.17 4.49
CA ASP A 198 -26.93 2.83 5.75
C ASP A 198 -27.34 3.78 6.88
N ILE A 199 -27.30 5.10 6.65
CA ILE A 199 -27.74 6.10 7.62
C ILE A 199 -29.21 5.88 8.03
N LEU A 200 -30.08 5.60 7.07
CA LEU A 200 -31.50 5.41 7.31
C LEU A 200 -31.79 4.07 7.99
N GLU A 201 -31.08 3.00 7.65
CA GLU A 201 -31.22 1.69 8.30
C GLU A 201 -30.83 1.76 9.77
N VAL A 202 -29.67 2.34 10.11
CA VAL A 202 -29.20 2.53 11.48
C VAL A 202 -30.24 3.30 12.30
N ASN A 203 -30.90 4.31 11.71
CA ASN A 203 -31.87 5.13 12.42
C ASN A 203 -33.28 4.53 12.46
N ASN A 204 -33.62 3.59 11.57
CA ASN A 204 -34.90 2.87 11.59
C ASN A 204 -34.90 1.68 12.54
N GLU A 205 -33.78 1.02 12.76
CA GLU A 205 -33.63 -0.11 13.68
C GLU A 205 -33.62 0.31 15.15
N LYS A 206 -34.44 1.26 15.56
CA LYS A 206 -34.75 1.60 16.96
C LYS A 206 -33.56 1.47 17.90
N PHE A 207 -32.74 2.47 17.96
CA PHE A 207 -31.89 2.68 19.13
C PHE A 207 -32.61 3.53 20.18
N PRO A 208 -33.37 2.93 21.11
CA PRO A 208 -33.89 3.67 22.22
C PRO A 208 -32.76 3.87 23.22
N GLY A 209 -32.06 4.98 23.12
CA GLY A 209 -31.32 5.52 24.24
C GLY A 209 -29.86 5.14 24.36
N SER A 210 -29.13 4.81 23.30
CA SER A 210 -27.67 4.76 23.38
C SER A 210 -27.10 6.17 23.19
N SER A 211 -26.51 6.69 24.23
CA SER A 211 -25.87 8.01 24.28
C SER A 211 -24.45 7.99 23.69
N GLY A 212 -24.12 6.96 22.87
CA GLY A 212 -22.75 6.74 22.42
C GLY A 212 -22.53 6.72 20.90
N ASP A 213 -23.61 6.66 20.11
CA ASP A 213 -23.49 6.35 18.69
C ASP A 213 -23.97 7.50 17.77
N LEU A 214 -23.84 8.75 18.25
CA LEU A 214 -24.21 9.92 17.46
C LEU A 214 -23.26 10.10 16.28
N ILE A 215 -23.77 10.64 15.18
CA ILE A 215 -22.97 11.00 14.00
C ILE A 215 -21.82 11.96 14.34
N THR A 216 -21.96 12.72 15.42
CA THR A 216 -20.91 13.60 15.98
C THR A 216 -19.77 12.83 16.65
N ALA A 217 -19.99 11.57 17.03
CA ALA A 217 -18.96 10.64 17.52
C ALA A 217 -18.40 9.76 16.39
N ASN A 218 -18.74 10.06 15.14
CA ASN A 218 -18.26 9.31 13.98
C ASN A 218 -16.74 9.40 13.86
N GLN A 219 -16.10 8.25 13.74
CA GLN A 219 -14.65 8.10 13.64
C GLN A 219 -14.18 7.85 12.21
N SER A 220 -14.98 8.26 11.21
CA SER A 220 -14.49 8.30 9.84
C SER A 220 -13.24 9.18 9.77
N GLY A 221 -12.24 8.77 9.01
CA GLY A 221 -10.97 9.49 8.98
C GLY A 221 -9.88 8.70 8.29
N VAL A 222 -8.67 8.86 8.77
CA VAL A 222 -7.47 8.18 8.25
C VAL A 222 -6.92 7.22 9.29
N GLU A 223 -6.62 6.01 8.88
CA GLU A 223 -5.88 5.05 9.67
C GLU A 223 -4.44 4.99 9.17
N VAL A 224 -3.48 5.22 10.05
CA VAL A 224 -2.06 5.03 9.76
C VAL A 224 -1.60 3.78 10.47
N GLY A 225 -1.05 2.84 9.71
CA GLY A 225 -0.55 1.60 10.29
C GLY A 225 0.63 1.04 9.51
N GLY A 226 1.38 0.17 10.17
CA GLY A 226 2.53 -0.42 9.52
C GLY A 226 3.32 -1.37 10.39
N ILE A 227 4.48 -1.74 9.86
CA ILE A 227 5.39 -2.69 10.48
C ILE A 227 6.86 -2.27 10.26
N LEU A 228 7.65 -2.40 11.30
CA LEU A 228 9.10 -2.42 11.25
C LEU A 228 9.56 -3.85 11.51
N VAL A 229 10.18 -4.50 10.54
CA VAL A 229 10.72 -5.86 10.68
C VAL A 229 12.24 -5.81 10.63
N GLN A 230 12.90 -6.33 11.66
CA GLN A 230 14.31 -6.64 11.64
C GLN A 230 14.49 -8.12 11.29
N GLU A 231 14.91 -8.40 10.06
CA GLU A 231 15.20 -9.75 9.57
C GLU A 231 16.68 -10.10 9.77
N TYR A 232 16.94 -11.30 10.30
CA TYR A 232 18.24 -11.97 10.29
C TYR A 232 18.10 -13.23 9.45
N THR A 233 18.78 -13.28 8.31
CA THR A 233 18.61 -14.32 7.31
C THR A 233 19.88 -15.12 7.15
N ALA A 234 19.77 -16.44 7.22
CA ALA A 234 20.81 -17.39 6.81
C ALA A 234 20.38 -18.08 5.51
N SER A 235 21.22 -18.03 4.51
CA SER A 235 20.95 -18.58 3.17
C SER A 235 22.03 -19.54 2.72
N TYR A 236 21.61 -20.57 1.97
CA TYR A 236 22.50 -21.54 1.34
C TYR A 236 22.00 -21.90 -0.05
N ALA A 237 22.93 -22.07 -1.00
CA ALA A 237 22.61 -22.56 -2.33
C ALA A 237 23.49 -23.75 -2.73
N HIS A 238 22.93 -24.62 -3.58
CA HIS A 238 23.62 -25.83 -4.03
C HIS A 238 23.28 -26.12 -5.50
N PRO A 239 24.32 -26.41 -6.36
CA PRO A 239 24.11 -26.86 -7.72
C PRO A 239 23.71 -28.34 -7.72
N LEU A 240 22.62 -28.69 -8.40
CA LEU A 240 22.11 -30.07 -8.41
C LEU A 240 23.05 -31.06 -9.06
N GLN A 241 23.97 -30.61 -9.92
CA GLN A 241 25.00 -31.42 -10.54
C GLN A 241 25.82 -32.21 -9.50
N GLU A 242 26.10 -31.63 -8.36
CA GLU A 242 26.91 -32.30 -7.31
C GLU A 242 26.17 -33.48 -6.65
N TRP A 243 24.82 -33.45 -6.65
CA TRP A 243 24.01 -34.53 -6.08
C TRP A 243 23.69 -35.63 -7.11
N PHE A 244 23.43 -35.25 -8.36
CA PHE A 244 22.86 -36.12 -9.37
C PHE A 244 23.87 -36.46 -10.47
N GLY A 245 25.10 -35.88 -10.46
CA GLY A 245 26.09 -36.02 -11.51
C GLY A 245 25.62 -35.42 -12.84
N PRO A 246 26.30 -35.76 -13.95
CA PRO A 246 25.93 -35.30 -15.29
C PRO A 246 24.49 -35.72 -15.63
N SER A 247 23.59 -34.78 -15.71
CA SER A 247 22.18 -35.02 -15.97
C SER A 247 21.56 -33.72 -16.53
N PRO A 248 20.32 -33.73 -17.03
CA PRO A 248 19.64 -32.50 -17.42
C PRO A 248 19.52 -31.46 -16.29
N LEU A 249 19.82 -31.86 -15.03
CA LEU A 249 19.79 -31.01 -13.83
C LEU A 249 21.17 -30.39 -13.51
N ASP A 250 22.21 -30.67 -14.31
CA ASP A 250 23.56 -30.10 -14.12
C ASP A 250 23.56 -28.55 -14.25
N LYS A 251 22.57 -28.00 -14.95
CA LYS A 251 22.38 -26.57 -15.16
C LYS A 251 21.36 -25.96 -14.21
N VAL A 252 21.08 -26.59 -13.07
CA VAL A 252 20.12 -26.13 -12.09
C VAL A 252 20.73 -25.98 -10.71
N SER A 253 20.45 -24.90 -10.04
CA SER A 253 20.78 -24.66 -8.63
C SER A 253 19.52 -24.44 -7.82
N ILE A 254 19.53 -24.90 -6.56
CA ILE A 254 18.51 -24.62 -5.58
C ILE A 254 19.10 -23.78 -4.45
N GLY A 255 18.27 -22.97 -3.82
CA GLY A 255 18.65 -22.17 -2.66
C GLY A 255 17.52 -22.12 -1.64
N ALA A 256 17.90 -21.98 -0.39
CA ALA A 256 16.97 -21.81 0.70
C ALA A 256 17.45 -20.72 1.67
N SER A 257 16.51 -20.02 2.28
CA SER A 257 16.78 -19.05 3.33
C SER A 257 15.87 -19.30 4.51
N VAL A 258 16.44 -19.21 5.71
CA VAL A 258 15.71 -19.19 6.98
C VAL A 258 15.90 -17.80 7.57
N LYS A 259 14.82 -17.19 7.98
CA LYS A 259 14.77 -15.84 8.54
C LYS A 259 14.28 -15.88 9.96
N VAL A 260 14.97 -15.21 10.87
CA VAL A 260 14.44 -14.85 12.18
C VAL A 260 14.03 -13.38 12.10
N MET A 261 12.78 -13.10 12.37
CA MET A 261 12.18 -11.79 12.23
C MET A 261 11.70 -11.28 13.58
N ASN A 262 12.15 -10.09 13.95
CA ASN A 262 11.60 -9.34 15.08
C ASN A 262 10.83 -8.16 14.50
N ALA A 263 9.54 -8.12 14.73
CA ALA A 263 8.65 -7.12 14.19
C ALA A 263 8.06 -6.23 15.27
N LYS A 264 7.98 -4.95 14.97
CA LYS A 264 7.23 -3.95 15.71
C LYS A 264 6.16 -3.39 14.79
N THR A 265 4.90 -3.64 15.11
CA THR A 265 3.75 -3.08 14.40
C THR A 265 3.26 -1.83 15.11
N PHE A 266 2.65 -0.93 14.38
CA PHE A 266 2.04 0.29 14.93
C PHE A 266 0.73 0.59 14.21
N PHE A 267 -0.17 1.25 14.94
CA PHE A 267 -1.47 1.64 14.42
C PHE A 267 -1.98 2.89 15.14
N SER A 268 -2.47 3.87 14.37
CA SER A 268 -3.06 5.12 14.88
C SER A 268 -4.24 5.53 14.00
N PRO A 269 -5.46 5.58 14.54
CA PRO A 269 -6.63 6.10 13.83
C PRO A 269 -6.75 7.61 14.08
N PHE A 270 -7.03 8.38 13.03
CA PHE A 270 -7.30 9.83 13.06
C PHE A 270 -8.69 10.09 12.56
N SER A 271 -9.51 10.83 13.32
CA SER A 271 -10.84 11.25 12.87
C SER A 271 -10.77 12.43 11.90
N LEU A 272 -11.75 12.59 11.01
CA LEU A 272 -11.84 13.75 10.11
C LEU A 272 -11.82 15.08 10.88
N SER A 273 -12.39 15.12 12.08
CA SER A 273 -12.39 16.31 12.92
C SER A 273 -11.00 16.69 13.45
N SER A 274 -10.06 15.76 13.54
CA SER A 274 -8.67 16.01 13.97
C SER A 274 -7.71 16.30 12.80
N LEU A 275 -8.10 15.99 11.56
CA LEU A 275 -7.25 16.17 10.37
C LEU A 275 -7.03 17.64 9.98
N GLY A 276 -7.84 18.58 10.49
CA GLY A 276 -7.64 20.01 10.28
C GLY A 276 -6.40 20.60 10.93
N ASP A 277 -5.69 19.83 11.77
CA ASP A 277 -4.44 20.23 12.46
C ASP A 277 -3.31 19.25 12.15
N PHE A 278 -2.66 19.44 11.00
CA PHE A 278 -1.53 18.57 10.55
C PHE A 278 -0.32 18.58 11.48
N GLU A 279 -0.09 19.66 12.26
CA GLU A 279 0.97 19.69 13.27
C GLU A 279 0.66 18.75 14.44
N GLY A 280 -0.60 18.67 14.86
CA GLY A 280 -1.08 17.76 15.89
C GLY A 280 -0.95 16.29 15.48
N ILE A 281 -1.20 15.94 14.21
CA ILE A 281 -1.10 14.56 13.71
C ILE A 281 0.31 13.99 13.85
N SER A 282 1.34 14.78 13.58
CA SER A 282 2.72 14.30 13.69
C SER A 282 3.13 14.02 15.14
N GLU A 283 2.63 14.79 16.10
CA GLU A 283 2.88 14.59 17.52
C GLU A 283 2.07 13.40 18.06
N GLU A 284 0.83 13.22 17.63
CA GLU A 284 -0.05 12.12 18.01
C GLU A 284 0.48 10.77 17.46
N LEU A 285 0.97 10.73 16.22
CA LEU A 285 1.64 9.56 15.64
C LEU A 285 2.84 9.09 16.47
N LEU A 286 3.58 10.03 17.05
CA LEU A 286 4.79 9.73 17.83
C LEU A 286 4.48 9.37 19.29
N THR A 287 3.36 9.82 19.84
CA THR A 287 3.06 9.71 21.28
C THR A 287 1.91 8.75 21.60
N GLU A 288 0.96 8.56 20.70
CA GLU A 288 -0.28 7.81 20.96
C GLU A 288 -0.46 6.55 20.09
N SER A 289 0.49 6.27 19.18
CA SER A 289 0.40 5.04 18.36
C SER A 289 0.39 3.80 19.26
N ARG A 290 -0.54 2.90 19.02
CA ARG A 290 -0.54 1.58 19.63
C ARG A 290 0.55 0.76 18.98
N GLU A 291 1.36 0.09 19.78
CA GLU A 291 2.51 -0.68 19.29
C GLU A 291 2.47 -2.11 19.87
N GLU A 292 2.75 -3.08 19.01
CA GLU A 292 2.95 -4.47 19.40
C GLU A 292 4.30 -4.99 18.91
N THR A 293 4.91 -5.89 19.65
CA THR A 293 6.21 -6.49 19.28
C THR A 293 6.11 -8.00 19.37
N SER A 294 6.46 -8.67 18.27
CA SER A 294 6.43 -10.11 18.19
C SER A 294 7.56 -10.65 17.30
N MET A 295 7.87 -11.95 17.45
CA MET A 295 8.91 -12.64 16.70
C MET A 295 8.31 -13.81 15.91
N ASN A 296 8.82 -14.01 14.69
CA ASN A 296 8.46 -15.15 13.88
C ASN A 296 9.63 -15.62 13.00
N ILE A 297 9.43 -16.76 12.34
CA ILE A 297 10.41 -17.36 11.43
C ILE A 297 9.82 -17.33 10.02
N GLY A 298 10.62 -16.91 9.02
CA GLY A 298 10.28 -16.94 7.61
C GLY A 298 11.11 -17.98 6.85
N LEU A 299 10.54 -18.51 5.77
CA LEU A 299 11.19 -19.47 4.89
C LEU A 299 11.08 -19.02 3.42
N ASP A 300 12.22 -18.98 2.72
CA ASP A 300 12.28 -18.73 1.27
C ASP A 300 12.93 -19.90 0.57
N LEU A 301 12.44 -20.21 -0.63
CA LEU A 301 13.04 -21.20 -1.52
C LEU A 301 13.27 -20.59 -2.90
N GLY A 302 14.38 -20.95 -3.52
CA GLY A 302 14.75 -20.48 -4.84
C GLY A 302 15.22 -21.60 -5.77
N LEU A 303 14.95 -21.41 -7.05
CA LEU A 303 15.43 -22.25 -8.13
C LEU A 303 16.01 -21.35 -9.21
N LEU A 304 17.16 -21.72 -9.74
CA LEU A 304 17.82 -21.06 -10.85
C LEU A 304 18.28 -22.09 -11.85
N ALA A 305 17.83 -22.00 -13.09
CA ALA A 305 18.25 -22.82 -14.21
C ALA A 305 18.99 -21.97 -15.23
N GLN A 306 20.07 -22.49 -15.80
CA GLN A 306 20.84 -21.85 -16.87
C GLN A 306 21.00 -22.84 -18.06
N PRO A 307 19.92 -23.06 -18.84
CA PRO A 307 19.91 -24.07 -19.91
C PRO A 307 20.94 -23.77 -21.02
N ALA A 308 21.33 -22.52 -21.18
CA ALA A 308 22.41 -22.09 -22.06
C ALA A 308 23.16 -20.91 -21.42
N ASP A 309 24.40 -20.65 -21.87
CA ASP A 309 25.26 -19.60 -21.29
C ASP A 309 24.64 -18.19 -21.43
N TRP A 310 23.81 -18.00 -22.44
CA TRP A 310 23.15 -16.73 -22.75
C TRP A 310 21.75 -16.56 -22.12
N VAL A 311 21.23 -17.58 -21.39
CA VAL A 311 19.89 -17.49 -20.77
C VAL A 311 19.86 -18.11 -19.39
N SER A 312 19.19 -17.44 -18.44
CA SER A 312 18.86 -17.99 -17.12
C SER A 312 17.36 -17.81 -16.83
N ILE A 313 16.80 -18.75 -16.08
CA ILE A 313 15.40 -18.75 -15.64
C ILE A 313 15.41 -18.95 -14.13
N GLY A 314 14.73 -18.06 -13.41
CA GLY A 314 14.62 -18.09 -11.97
C GLY A 314 13.18 -18.24 -11.49
N LEU A 315 12.99 -18.96 -10.39
CA LEU A 315 11.75 -19.02 -9.63
C LEU A 315 12.09 -18.86 -8.16
N VAL A 316 11.33 -18.02 -7.46
CA VAL A 316 11.50 -17.84 -6.02
C VAL A 316 10.13 -17.79 -5.33
N GLY A 317 10.05 -18.45 -4.19
CA GLY A 317 8.96 -18.31 -3.22
C GLY A 317 9.49 -17.70 -1.94
N ARG A 318 8.91 -16.60 -1.49
CA ARG A 318 9.28 -15.88 -0.28
C ARG A 318 8.18 -16.02 0.77
N ASN A 319 8.57 -16.02 2.03
CA ASN A 319 7.65 -16.12 3.17
C ASN A 319 6.65 -17.29 3.03
N LEU A 320 7.13 -18.45 2.57
CA LEU A 320 6.30 -19.60 2.19
C LEU A 320 5.47 -20.17 3.36
N ASN A 321 5.89 -19.92 4.58
CA ASN A 321 5.19 -20.32 5.81
C ASN A 321 4.26 -19.23 6.37
N SER A 322 4.06 -18.11 5.65
CA SER A 322 3.15 -17.00 6.04
C SER A 322 3.40 -16.51 7.46
N PRO A 323 4.59 -16.01 7.81
CA PRO A 323 4.83 -15.51 9.15
C PRO A 323 3.88 -14.36 9.50
N SER A 324 3.29 -14.43 10.70
CA SER A 324 2.36 -13.43 11.21
C SER A 324 2.92 -12.77 12.47
N PHE A 325 2.50 -11.54 12.72
CA PHE A 325 2.93 -10.74 13.85
C PHE A 325 1.72 -10.10 14.50
N ASP A 326 1.75 -9.97 15.82
CA ASP A 326 0.72 -9.26 16.55
C ASP A 326 0.58 -7.85 15.97
N PHE A 327 -0.66 -7.42 15.74
CA PHE A 327 -0.91 -6.10 15.15
C PHE A 327 -1.73 -5.27 16.14
N ALA A 328 -1.32 -4.04 16.34
CA ALA A 328 -2.01 -3.11 17.24
C ALA A 328 -3.45 -2.75 16.80
N ARG A 329 -3.83 -3.15 15.60
CA ARG A 329 -5.19 -3.21 15.05
C ARG A 329 -5.78 -4.61 15.31
N GLU A 330 -7.08 -4.80 15.13
CA GLU A 330 -7.72 -6.10 15.20
C GLU A 330 -7.14 -7.09 14.15
N GLY A 331 -6.70 -8.26 14.58
CA GLY A 331 -6.07 -9.29 13.76
C GLY A 331 -4.54 -9.28 13.81
N ASP A 332 -3.93 -10.04 12.90
CA ASP A 332 -2.48 -10.18 12.77
C ASP A 332 -1.97 -9.46 11.51
N TYR A 333 -0.75 -8.94 11.58
CA TYR A 333 -0.01 -8.49 10.39
C TYR A 333 0.66 -9.70 9.73
N VAL A 334 0.22 -10.09 8.53
CA VAL A 334 0.67 -11.32 7.87
C VAL A 334 1.56 -11.01 6.67
N LEU A 335 2.80 -11.52 6.69
CA LEU A 335 3.65 -11.53 5.50
C LEU A 335 3.26 -12.72 4.60
N ARG A 336 2.40 -12.46 3.63
CA ARG A 336 1.86 -13.50 2.75
C ARG A 336 2.91 -14.08 1.82
N PRO A 337 2.78 -15.36 1.41
CA PRO A 337 3.68 -15.98 0.45
C PRO A 337 3.69 -15.23 -0.89
N GLN A 338 4.89 -14.98 -1.40
CA GLN A 338 5.10 -14.33 -2.69
C GLN A 338 5.88 -15.26 -3.60
N VAL A 339 5.40 -15.45 -4.83
CA VAL A 339 6.08 -16.24 -5.84
C VAL A 339 6.37 -15.37 -7.05
N ARG A 340 7.64 -15.34 -7.47
CA ARG A 340 8.10 -14.57 -8.64
C ARG A 340 8.89 -15.46 -9.57
N ALA A 341 8.64 -15.31 -10.87
CA ALA A 341 9.44 -15.92 -11.94
C ALA A 341 10.16 -14.83 -12.72
N GLY A 342 11.35 -15.17 -13.26
CA GLY A 342 12.12 -14.25 -14.07
C GLY A 342 12.96 -14.97 -15.10
N VAL A 343 13.34 -14.25 -16.16
CA VAL A 343 14.27 -14.69 -17.21
C VAL A 343 15.30 -13.60 -17.44
N GLY A 344 16.55 -14.03 -17.61
CA GLY A 344 17.66 -13.14 -17.96
C GLY A 344 18.35 -13.64 -19.24
N PHE A 345 18.71 -12.70 -20.12
CA PHE A 345 19.45 -12.93 -21.34
C PHE A 345 20.78 -12.18 -21.25
N TYR A 346 21.87 -12.87 -21.50
CA TYR A 346 23.23 -12.37 -21.37
C TYR A 346 23.91 -12.33 -22.74
N ASP A 347 24.72 -11.32 -22.97
CA ASP A 347 25.60 -11.21 -24.14
C ASP A 347 24.91 -11.34 -25.51
N LEU A 348 23.60 -10.98 -25.58
CA LEU A 348 22.92 -10.86 -26.90
C LEU A 348 23.60 -9.79 -27.78
N LEU A 349 24.14 -8.76 -27.14
CA LEU A 349 25.14 -7.83 -27.66
C LEU A 349 26.25 -7.74 -26.60
N PRO A 350 27.50 -7.48 -26.96
CA PRO A 350 28.58 -7.36 -26.01
C PRO A 350 28.25 -6.37 -24.87
N GLY A 351 28.33 -6.85 -23.64
CA GLY A 351 28.04 -6.07 -22.45
C GLY A 351 26.56 -5.77 -22.17
N LEU A 352 25.62 -6.35 -22.94
CA LEU A 352 24.18 -6.16 -22.74
C LEU A 352 23.56 -7.35 -22.01
N VAL A 353 22.87 -7.06 -20.90
CA VAL A 353 21.98 -7.99 -20.19
C VAL A 353 20.55 -7.48 -20.31
N LEU A 354 19.62 -8.35 -20.68
CA LEU A 354 18.18 -8.09 -20.63
C LEU A 354 17.55 -8.98 -19.57
N ALA A 355 16.55 -8.47 -18.85
CA ALA A 355 15.82 -9.25 -17.87
C ALA A 355 14.33 -8.91 -17.89
N ALA A 356 13.50 -9.91 -17.56
CA ALA A 356 12.08 -9.72 -17.32
C ALA A 356 11.66 -10.56 -16.10
N ASP A 357 10.76 -10.01 -15.28
CA ASP A 357 10.19 -10.65 -14.11
C ASP A 357 8.68 -10.49 -14.07
N ILE A 358 8.03 -11.44 -13.40
CA ILE A 358 6.60 -11.37 -13.10
C ILE A 358 6.28 -12.00 -11.75
N ASP A 359 5.47 -11.33 -10.96
CA ASP A 359 4.84 -11.93 -9.77
C ASP A 359 3.76 -12.91 -10.21
N LEU A 360 3.88 -14.16 -9.78
CA LEU A 360 2.89 -15.20 -10.01
C LEU A 360 1.75 -15.16 -8.98
N THR A 361 1.99 -14.50 -7.85
CA THR A 361 1.01 -14.25 -6.79
C THR A 361 0.57 -12.79 -6.77
N ARG A 362 -0.64 -12.55 -6.30
CA ARG A 362 -1.08 -11.21 -5.89
C ARG A 362 -0.58 -10.97 -4.48
N ASN A 363 0.17 -9.89 -4.30
CA ASN A 363 0.80 -9.53 -3.05
C ASN A 363 -0.07 -8.49 -2.33
N HIS A 364 -0.38 -8.73 -1.07
CA HIS A 364 -1.17 -7.84 -0.22
C HIS A 364 -0.30 -7.35 0.93
N THR A 365 -0.57 -6.15 1.41
CA THR A 365 0.03 -5.63 2.65
C THR A 365 -1.07 -5.21 3.61
N ASP A 366 -0.85 -5.50 4.89
CA ASP A 366 -1.77 -5.08 5.95
C ASP A 366 -1.46 -3.65 6.43
N ALA A 367 -0.36 -3.03 5.94
CA ALA A 367 -0.06 -1.60 6.12
C ALA A 367 -1.06 -0.71 5.33
N LEU A 368 -1.50 -1.16 4.16
CA LEU A 368 -2.51 -0.47 3.35
C LEU A 368 -3.60 -1.48 2.97
N PRO A 369 -4.65 -1.63 3.77
CA PRO A 369 -5.73 -2.60 3.54
C PRO A 369 -6.39 -2.43 2.19
N GLY A 370 -6.55 -3.56 1.47
CA GLY A 370 -7.10 -3.56 0.12
C GLY A 370 -6.10 -3.28 -1.00
N TYR A 371 -4.90 -2.78 -0.71
CA TYR A 371 -3.85 -2.62 -1.72
C TYR A 371 -3.36 -3.98 -2.21
N VAL A 372 -3.33 -4.15 -3.52
CA VAL A 372 -2.88 -5.37 -4.18
C VAL A 372 -1.81 -5.05 -5.19
N SER A 373 -0.67 -5.72 -5.10
CA SER A 373 0.44 -5.58 -6.03
C SER A 373 0.73 -6.90 -6.74
N GLN A 374 0.82 -6.86 -8.06
CA GLN A 374 1.32 -7.94 -8.91
C GLN A 374 2.22 -7.34 -9.97
N GLN A 375 3.53 -7.29 -9.70
CA GLN A 375 4.47 -6.59 -10.55
C GLN A 375 4.89 -7.44 -11.74
N ALA A 376 4.94 -6.82 -12.93
CA ALA A 376 5.67 -7.30 -14.08
C ALA A 376 6.70 -6.24 -14.47
N ALA A 377 7.91 -6.66 -14.80
CA ALA A 377 9.01 -5.75 -15.14
C ALA A 377 9.83 -6.28 -16.30
N ILE A 378 10.38 -5.35 -17.08
CA ILE A 378 11.41 -5.60 -18.07
C ILE A 378 12.49 -4.55 -17.93
N GLY A 379 13.75 -4.95 -18.04
CA GLY A 379 14.87 -4.04 -17.90
C GLY A 379 16.10 -4.49 -18.64
N PHE A 380 17.09 -3.61 -18.70
CA PHE A 380 18.40 -3.87 -19.26
C PHE A 380 19.50 -3.31 -18.36
N GLU A 381 20.68 -3.92 -18.49
CA GLU A 381 21.95 -3.40 -18.00
C GLU A 381 22.94 -3.39 -19.17
N TYR A 382 23.65 -2.30 -19.35
CA TYR A 382 24.66 -2.15 -20.38
C TYR A 382 25.99 -1.69 -19.75
N SER A 383 27.06 -2.48 -20.00
CA SER A 383 28.42 -2.10 -19.62
C SER A 383 28.97 -1.08 -20.61
N LEU A 384 29.26 0.13 -20.12
CA LEU A 384 29.69 1.28 -20.94
C LEU A 384 31.20 1.31 -21.22
N LEU A 385 32.00 0.64 -20.42
CA LEU A 385 33.45 0.63 -20.52
C LEU A 385 33.98 -0.80 -20.51
N ASP A 386 34.99 -1.07 -21.32
CA ASP A 386 35.70 -2.35 -21.31
C ASP A 386 36.25 -2.59 -19.89
N GLY A 387 35.90 -3.75 -19.30
CA GLY A 387 36.34 -4.13 -17.95
C GLY A 387 35.31 -3.96 -16.85
N ASP A 388 34.03 -3.79 -17.18
CA ASP A 388 32.92 -3.79 -16.22
C ASP A 388 33.04 -2.74 -15.10
N HIS A 389 33.43 -1.53 -15.48
CA HIS A 389 33.64 -0.44 -14.53
C HIS A 389 32.44 0.51 -14.40
N LEU A 390 31.63 0.65 -15.46
CA LEU A 390 30.51 1.57 -15.50
C LEU A 390 29.32 0.87 -16.16
N PHE A 391 28.16 0.89 -15.47
CA PHE A 391 26.93 0.28 -15.94
C PHE A 391 25.82 1.31 -16.03
N LEU A 392 25.08 1.28 -17.13
CA LEU A 392 23.81 1.97 -17.30
C LEU A 392 22.70 0.94 -17.19
N ARG A 393 21.69 1.25 -16.39
CA ARG A 393 20.48 0.41 -16.22
C ARG A 393 19.23 1.19 -16.55
N GLY A 394 18.27 0.50 -17.14
CA GLY A 394 16.96 1.08 -17.41
C GLY A 394 15.90 0.01 -17.44
N GLY A 395 14.67 0.39 -17.20
CA GLY A 395 13.56 -0.55 -17.19
C GLY A 395 12.21 0.10 -17.04
N VAL A 396 11.19 -0.72 -17.19
CA VAL A 396 9.78 -0.38 -16.97
C VAL A 396 9.14 -1.49 -16.16
N SER A 397 8.32 -1.13 -15.19
CA SER A 397 7.44 -2.08 -14.50
C SER A 397 6.00 -1.58 -14.48
N ALA A 398 5.08 -2.49 -14.26
CA ALA A 398 3.66 -2.19 -14.07
C ALA A 398 3.06 -3.09 -12.99
N ASN A 399 2.11 -2.54 -12.22
CA ASN A 399 1.28 -3.33 -11.33
C ASN A 399 0.10 -3.88 -12.12
N LEU A 400 0.06 -5.21 -12.32
CA LEU A 400 -1.01 -5.90 -13.08
C LEU A 400 -2.32 -6.03 -12.30
N ALA A 401 -2.29 -5.80 -10.99
CA ALA A 401 -3.44 -5.91 -10.10
C ALA A 401 -4.02 -4.55 -9.69
N GLY A 402 -3.30 -3.46 -9.94
CA GLY A 402 -3.69 -2.09 -9.62
C GLY A 402 -3.97 -1.25 -10.86
N SER A 403 -4.42 -0.04 -10.65
CA SER A 403 -4.66 0.97 -11.71
C SER A 403 -3.47 1.93 -11.89
N GLU A 404 -2.38 1.73 -11.14
CA GLU A 404 -1.20 2.60 -11.22
C GLU A 404 -0.57 2.53 -12.61
N GLY A 405 -0.05 3.65 -13.08
CA GLY A 405 0.65 3.74 -14.36
C GLY A 405 1.95 2.93 -14.40
N ALA A 406 2.52 2.82 -15.60
CA ALA A 406 3.83 2.19 -15.76
C ALA A 406 4.90 3.01 -15.04
N THR A 407 5.76 2.32 -14.27
CA THR A 407 6.88 2.93 -13.54
C THR A 407 8.15 2.83 -14.37
N LEU A 408 8.84 3.93 -14.54
CA LEU A 408 10.15 4.00 -15.19
C LEU A 408 11.26 3.83 -14.16
N HIS A 409 12.32 3.12 -14.55
CA HIS A 409 13.49 2.86 -13.71
C HIS A 409 14.75 3.27 -14.44
N LEU A 410 15.64 4.01 -13.75
CA LEU A 410 16.96 4.37 -14.23
C LEU A 410 18.00 4.06 -13.15
N GLY A 411 19.18 3.58 -13.57
CA GLY A 411 20.26 3.25 -12.64
C GLY A 411 21.66 3.43 -13.24
N LEU A 412 22.61 3.72 -12.35
CA LEU A 412 24.03 3.80 -12.63
C LEU A 412 24.77 2.92 -11.65
N GLY A 413 25.74 2.16 -12.15
CA GLY A 413 26.64 1.33 -11.35
C GLY A 413 28.10 1.61 -11.67
N PHE A 414 28.94 1.62 -10.64
CA PHE A 414 30.39 1.80 -10.73
C PHE A 414 31.10 0.66 -10.00
N ASN A 415 32.08 0.03 -10.67
CA ASN A 415 32.96 -0.95 -10.05
C ASN A 415 34.41 -0.45 -10.09
N LEU A 416 35.04 -0.36 -8.94
CA LEU A 416 36.43 0.07 -8.78
C LEU A 416 37.16 -0.88 -7.83
N VAL A 417 38.13 -1.64 -8.35
CA VAL A 417 39.07 -2.46 -7.58
C VAL A 417 38.42 -3.19 -6.39
N GLY A 418 37.40 -4.00 -6.65
CA GLY A 418 36.70 -4.79 -5.62
C GLY A 418 35.62 -4.04 -4.83
N ALA A 419 35.38 -2.76 -5.10
CA ALA A 419 34.27 -2.02 -4.57
C ALA A 419 33.24 -1.70 -5.66
N SER A 420 31.96 -1.85 -5.36
CA SER A 420 30.84 -1.47 -6.22
C SER A 420 29.97 -0.39 -5.56
N PHE A 421 29.44 0.49 -6.38
CA PHE A 421 28.50 1.51 -5.95
C PHE A 421 27.37 1.63 -6.99
N ASP A 422 26.15 1.52 -6.54
CA ASP A 422 24.98 1.56 -7.42
C ASP A 422 23.99 2.61 -6.92
N LEU A 423 23.43 3.35 -7.87
CA LEU A 423 22.33 4.30 -7.66
C LEU A 423 21.20 3.95 -8.59
N ALA A 424 19.96 3.99 -8.11
CA ALA A 424 18.80 3.90 -8.97
C ALA A 424 17.67 4.83 -8.49
N ALA A 425 16.88 5.29 -9.44
CA ALA A 425 15.67 6.07 -9.21
C ALA A 425 14.51 5.47 -10.01
N THR A 426 13.31 5.59 -9.45
CA THR A 426 12.08 5.13 -10.07
C THR A 426 11.00 6.20 -9.97
N ALA A 427 10.17 6.35 -11.02
CA ALA A 427 9.01 7.22 -10.97
C ALA A 427 7.96 6.79 -12.00
N THR A 428 6.69 7.02 -11.67
CA THR A 428 5.59 7.00 -12.66
C THR A 428 5.51 8.36 -13.36
N PRO A 429 5.13 8.42 -14.63
CA PRO A 429 4.82 9.68 -15.31
C PRO A 429 3.55 10.35 -14.79
N GLY A 430 2.63 9.57 -14.18
CA GLY A 430 1.43 10.09 -13.53
C GLY A 430 1.79 10.89 -12.27
N LEU A 431 1.14 12.03 -12.11
CA LEU A 431 1.31 12.92 -10.96
C LEU A 431 0.06 12.89 -10.10
N VAL A 432 0.23 12.94 -8.79
CA VAL A 432 -0.81 13.17 -7.79
C VAL A 432 -0.58 14.51 -7.13
N GLU A 433 -1.63 15.24 -6.88
CA GLU A 433 -1.59 16.45 -6.08
C GLU A 433 -1.64 16.08 -4.61
N LEU A 434 -0.77 16.68 -3.79
CA LEU A 434 -0.84 16.56 -2.34
C LEU A 434 -1.51 17.80 -1.76
N PRO A 435 -2.44 17.64 -0.81
CA PRO A 435 -3.01 18.77 -0.08
C PRO A 435 -1.88 19.56 0.60
N GLY A 436 -1.80 20.85 0.31
CA GLY A 436 -0.71 21.71 0.77
C GLY A 436 -1.18 22.82 1.67
N THR A 437 -0.54 22.99 2.82
CA THR A 437 -0.77 24.10 3.77
C THR A 437 -0.04 25.39 3.42
N ALA A 438 0.78 25.42 2.36
CA ALA A 438 1.56 26.58 1.94
C ALA A 438 1.32 26.90 0.45
N GLU A 439 1.03 28.17 0.15
CA GLU A 439 0.74 28.66 -1.21
C GLU A 439 1.86 28.42 -2.25
N ASP A 440 3.10 28.08 -1.84
CA ASP A 440 4.28 27.94 -2.70
C ASP A 440 4.91 26.53 -2.70
N ALA A 441 4.27 25.51 -2.11
CA ALA A 441 4.83 24.16 -2.07
C ALA A 441 4.56 23.39 -3.38
N ILE A 442 5.52 22.59 -3.83
CA ILE A 442 5.31 21.63 -4.93
C ILE A 442 4.21 20.67 -4.50
N ARG A 443 3.05 20.77 -5.17
CA ARG A 443 1.85 19.99 -4.85
C ARG A 443 1.73 18.71 -5.67
N GLU A 444 2.57 18.54 -6.69
CA GLU A 444 2.51 17.42 -7.62
C GLU A 444 3.66 16.44 -7.36
N PHE A 445 3.32 15.18 -7.12
CA PHE A 445 4.28 14.09 -6.94
C PHE A 445 3.93 12.92 -7.88
N PRO A 446 4.92 12.11 -8.32
CA PRO A 446 4.63 10.87 -9.03
C PRO A 446 3.76 9.95 -8.16
N GLU A 447 2.77 9.29 -8.77
CA GLU A 447 1.94 8.24 -8.10
C GLU A 447 2.82 7.17 -7.43
N ARG A 448 3.99 6.90 -8.03
CA ARG A 448 5.02 6.04 -7.46
C ARG A 448 6.38 6.68 -7.67
N ALA A 449 7.15 6.80 -6.61
CA ALA A 449 8.52 7.28 -6.66
C ALA A 449 9.41 6.50 -5.69
N GLY A 450 10.69 6.36 -6.02
CA GLY A 450 11.64 5.74 -5.13
C GLY A 450 13.09 5.94 -5.58
N PHE A 451 13.99 5.68 -4.66
CA PHE A 451 15.42 5.63 -4.95
C PHE A 451 16.08 4.47 -4.19
N SER A 452 17.18 3.99 -4.71
CA SER A 452 18.03 3.04 -4.00
C SER A 452 19.50 3.37 -4.17
N VAL A 453 20.26 3.10 -3.12
CA VAL A 453 21.71 3.21 -3.06
C VAL A 453 22.26 1.88 -2.56
N MET A 454 23.30 1.39 -3.19
CA MET A 454 23.99 0.21 -2.74
C MET A 454 25.50 0.42 -2.76
N PHE A 455 26.15 0.00 -1.72
CA PHE A 455 27.59 -0.16 -1.66
C PHE A 455 27.93 -1.63 -1.50
N GLY A 456 28.81 -2.14 -2.35
CA GLY A 456 29.34 -3.51 -2.29
C GLY A 456 30.85 -3.52 -2.23
N CYS A 457 31.41 -4.53 -1.58
CA CYS A 457 32.83 -4.81 -1.59
C CYS A 457 33.07 -6.31 -1.74
N GLN A 458 33.94 -6.68 -2.67
CA GLN A 458 34.34 -8.07 -2.89
C GLN A 458 35.85 -8.19 -2.70
N VAL A 459 36.27 -9.07 -1.81
CA VAL A 459 37.66 -9.37 -1.56
C VAL A 459 37.90 -10.85 -1.88
N SER A 460 38.80 -11.14 -2.84
CA SER A 460 39.28 -12.50 -3.14
C SER A 460 40.63 -12.74 -2.43
N PHE A 461 40.78 -13.94 -1.85
CA PHE A 461 41.96 -14.33 -1.12
C PHE A 461 42.77 -15.37 -1.94
#